data_218bdcf82a97e4104a040f102f733fc6
#
_entry.id   218bdcf82a97e4104a040f102f733fc6
#
_cell.length_a   1.000
_cell.length_b   1.000
_cell.length_c   1.000
_cell.angle_alpha   90.00
_cell.angle_beta   90.00
_cell.angle_gamma   90.00
#
_symmetry.space_group_name_H-M   'P 1'
#
loop_
_entity.id
_entity.type
_entity.pdbx_description
1 polymer ?
#
loop_
_entity_poly.entity_id
_entity_poly.type
_entity_poly.pdbx_seq_one_letter_code
_entity_poly.pdbx_strand_id
1 'polypeptide(L)'
;MHERYAAIVGYTQEELEFYFGDRIEKLVEQNNSSKSAMLAKIKEWYNGYRFEENSTTVYNPVSLVRFFDEGGKFNTYWFQTGTPSFLLNLIKEKKFNCATDLESPVGSAFFNAFEISNIDPKILLYQTGYLTIDRSADESVPFTDRTVHLFYLHFPNKEVKYSFNDSLLEYFAAVKEQNADLLRVKLVTAAGNGKIDDFMGILRNIFANIPYDIHCREEFYYQSLFYLICYMFQVYAQAEVRTNDGRIDMTVEVGDWIYIIEFNLDKSAEEALMQIKKKNYAEKFLQKGKRIMLVGVNFDSGKGQIADWTYETL
;
A
#
# COMPACT_ATOMS: atom_id res chain seq x y z
N MET A 1 -25.04 6.02 -1.54
CA MET A 1 -25.78 5.94 -0.24
C MET A 1 -26.31 7.35 0.03
N HIS A 2 -27.33 7.53 0.87
CA HIS A 2 -27.86 8.87 1.16
C HIS A 2 -27.12 9.46 2.35
N GLU A 3 -26.70 10.73 2.31
CA GLU A 3 -25.91 11.45 3.33
C GLU A 3 -26.47 11.28 4.75
N ARG A 4 -27.80 11.38 4.90
CA ARG A 4 -28.48 11.23 6.20
C ARG A 4 -28.21 9.91 6.92
N TYR A 5 -27.84 8.85 6.21
CA TYR A 5 -27.63 7.50 6.76
C TYR A 5 -26.18 7.04 6.69
N ALA A 6 -25.29 7.89 6.22
CA ALA A 6 -23.89 7.52 5.96
C ALA A 6 -23.11 7.14 7.23
N ALA A 7 -23.50 7.62 8.40
CA ALA A 7 -22.84 7.32 9.67
C ALA A 7 -23.51 6.18 10.48
N ILE A 8 -24.61 5.57 9.99
CA ILE A 8 -25.43 4.63 10.81
C ILE A 8 -24.70 3.33 11.18
N VAL A 9 -23.65 2.95 10.46
CA VAL A 9 -22.93 1.68 10.63
C VAL A 9 -21.59 1.81 11.35
N GLY A 10 -21.28 3.01 11.89
CA GLY A 10 -20.03 3.24 12.59
C GLY A 10 -20.15 4.30 13.67
N TYR A 11 -19.10 4.50 14.45
CA TYR A 11 -19.04 5.61 15.41
C TYR A 11 -18.47 6.84 14.73
N THR A 12 -19.10 8.01 14.96
CA THR A 12 -18.52 9.32 14.65
C THR A 12 -17.43 9.67 15.66
N GLN A 13 -16.68 10.74 15.41
CA GLN A 13 -15.68 11.24 16.36
C GLN A 13 -16.34 11.66 17.69
N GLU A 14 -17.49 12.30 17.62
CA GLU A 14 -18.24 12.75 18.77
C GLU A 14 -18.75 11.58 19.62
N GLU A 15 -19.28 10.56 18.97
CA GLU A 15 -19.74 9.34 19.64
C GLU A 15 -18.59 8.55 20.26
N LEU A 16 -17.42 8.48 19.61
CA LEU A 16 -16.22 7.90 20.21
C LEU A 16 -15.85 8.60 21.51
N GLU A 17 -15.78 9.92 21.49
CA GLU A 17 -15.41 10.71 22.67
C GLU A 17 -16.47 10.65 23.78
N PHE A 18 -17.74 10.56 23.40
CA PHE A 18 -18.84 10.45 24.33
C PHE A 18 -18.91 9.07 25.02
N TYR A 19 -18.87 7.99 24.26
CA TYR A 19 -19.03 6.64 24.80
C TYR A 19 -17.76 6.04 25.41
N PHE A 20 -16.57 6.45 24.93
CA PHE A 20 -15.29 5.86 25.33
C PHE A 20 -14.36 6.87 26.04
N GLY A 21 -14.85 8.07 26.40
CA GLY A 21 -14.06 9.15 27.01
C GLY A 21 -13.24 8.67 28.21
N ASP A 22 -13.88 8.00 29.19
CA ASP A 22 -13.19 7.48 30.38
C ASP A 22 -12.10 6.46 30.06
N ARG A 23 -12.31 5.64 29.03
CA ARG A 23 -11.32 4.64 28.59
C ARG A 23 -10.15 5.33 27.89
N ILE A 24 -10.42 6.37 27.12
CA ILE A 24 -9.39 7.19 26.46
C ILE A 24 -8.53 7.89 27.48
N GLU A 25 -9.11 8.47 28.54
CA GLU A 25 -8.36 9.14 29.60
C GLU A 25 -7.43 8.18 30.34
N LYS A 26 -7.88 6.98 30.65
CA LYS A 26 -7.01 5.91 31.23
C LYS A 26 -5.85 5.57 30.32
N LEU A 27 -6.07 5.46 29.00
CA LEU A 27 -5.00 5.18 28.03
C LEU A 27 -4.00 6.34 27.93
N VAL A 28 -4.47 7.59 28.03
CA VAL A 28 -3.62 8.79 28.05
C VAL A 28 -2.68 8.76 29.26
N GLU A 29 -3.19 8.44 30.45
CA GLU A 29 -2.41 8.32 31.68
C GLU A 29 -1.39 7.17 31.57
N GLN A 30 -1.83 5.99 31.14
CA GLN A 30 -0.97 4.79 31.03
C GLN A 30 0.19 4.97 30.03
N ASN A 31 -0.05 5.71 28.94
CA ASN A 31 0.94 5.92 27.88
C ASN A 31 1.73 7.24 28.04
N ASN A 32 1.48 8.00 29.10
CA ASN A 32 2.09 9.32 29.34
C ASN A 32 2.01 10.24 28.10
N SER A 33 0.84 10.26 27.45
CA SER A 33 0.57 10.97 26.18
C SER A 33 -0.47 12.07 26.38
N SER A 34 -0.67 12.93 25.39
CA SER A 34 -1.79 13.88 25.41
C SER A 34 -3.06 13.23 24.83
N LYS A 35 -4.24 13.70 25.27
CA LYS A 35 -5.54 13.25 24.74
C LYS A 35 -5.62 13.45 23.22
N SER A 36 -5.13 14.59 22.72
CA SER A 36 -5.12 14.86 21.28
C SER A 36 -4.24 13.90 20.50
N ALA A 37 -3.08 13.53 21.01
CA ALA A 37 -2.20 12.55 20.38
C ALA A 37 -2.82 11.14 20.38
N MET A 38 -3.46 10.74 21.49
CA MET A 38 -4.15 9.45 21.57
C MET A 38 -5.33 9.39 20.60
N LEU A 39 -6.18 10.42 20.55
CA LEU A 39 -7.29 10.50 19.61
C LEU A 39 -6.81 10.49 18.15
N ALA A 40 -5.75 11.21 17.82
CA ALA A 40 -5.18 11.21 16.49
C ALA A 40 -4.71 9.80 16.09
N LYS A 41 -4.06 9.07 17.00
CA LYS A 41 -3.61 7.70 16.76
C LYS A 41 -4.77 6.71 16.60
N ILE A 42 -5.81 6.81 17.45
CA ILE A 42 -7.03 5.99 17.32
C ILE A 42 -7.72 6.27 15.98
N LYS A 43 -7.78 7.55 15.58
CA LYS A 43 -8.34 7.96 14.29
C LYS A 43 -7.57 7.36 13.12
N GLU A 44 -6.25 7.43 13.13
CA GLU A 44 -5.38 6.87 12.09
C GLU A 44 -5.53 5.35 11.93
N TRP A 45 -5.78 4.65 13.03
CA TRP A 45 -5.89 3.20 13.03
C TRP A 45 -7.28 2.68 12.68
N TYR A 46 -8.36 3.34 13.10
CA TYR A 46 -9.71 2.74 13.09
C TYR A 46 -10.80 3.60 12.47
N ASN A 47 -10.52 4.88 12.14
CA ASN A 47 -11.47 5.75 11.43
C ASN A 47 -11.27 5.63 9.92
N GLY A 48 -12.09 6.35 9.15
CA GLY A 48 -11.85 6.62 7.74
C GLY A 48 -12.90 6.03 6.82
N TYR A 49 -13.80 5.19 7.28
CA TYR A 49 -14.90 4.71 6.45
C TYR A 49 -15.83 5.85 6.08
N ARG A 50 -16.01 6.07 4.77
CA ARG A 50 -16.92 7.05 4.19
C ARG A 50 -17.83 6.36 3.17
N PHE A 51 -19.12 6.43 3.41
CA PHE A 51 -20.12 5.74 2.60
C PHE A 51 -20.85 6.66 1.62
N GLU A 52 -20.61 7.97 1.70
CA GLU A 52 -21.12 8.99 0.80
C GLU A 52 -20.09 10.13 0.72
N GLU A 53 -19.94 10.74 -0.47
CA GLU A 53 -18.82 11.66 -0.77
C GLU A 53 -18.74 12.91 0.13
N ASN A 54 -19.89 13.43 0.58
CA ASN A 54 -19.96 14.61 1.44
C ASN A 54 -20.14 14.27 2.92
N SER A 55 -20.18 12.96 3.27
CA SER A 55 -20.41 12.55 4.64
C SER A 55 -19.15 12.56 5.49
N THR A 56 -19.35 12.61 6.83
CA THR A 56 -18.27 12.38 7.78
C THR A 56 -17.76 10.95 7.71
N THR A 57 -16.48 10.78 8.09
CA THR A 57 -15.91 9.43 8.25
C THR A 57 -16.30 8.84 9.59
N VAL A 58 -16.42 7.50 9.62
CA VAL A 58 -16.77 6.76 10.83
C VAL A 58 -15.73 5.70 11.18
N TYR A 59 -15.70 5.36 12.46
CA TYR A 59 -14.91 4.29 13.03
C TYR A 59 -15.59 2.93 12.86
N ASN A 60 -14.78 1.88 12.67
CA ASN A 60 -15.29 0.51 12.74
C ASN A 60 -15.66 0.16 14.19
N PRO A 61 -16.92 -0.19 14.47
CA PRO A 61 -17.36 -0.49 15.84
C PRO A 61 -16.65 -1.70 16.46
N VAL A 62 -16.44 -2.76 15.68
CA VAL A 62 -15.80 -3.99 16.16
C VAL A 62 -14.35 -3.72 16.55
N SER A 63 -13.61 -3.01 15.70
CA SER A 63 -12.20 -2.68 15.96
C SER A 63 -12.04 -1.80 17.18
N LEU A 64 -12.93 -0.79 17.37
CA LEU A 64 -12.91 0.05 18.56
C LEU A 64 -13.18 -0.71 19.85
N VAL A 65 -14.23 -1.54 19.87
CA VAL A 65 -14.57 -2.32 21.06
C VAL A 65 -13.40 -3.22 21.46
N ARG A 66 -12.83 -3.94 20.49
CA ARG A 66 -11.67 -4.82 20.74
C ARG A 66 -10.43 -4.04 21.18
N PHE A 67 -10.14 -2.90 20.56
CA PHE A 67 -9.04 -2.02 20.97
C PHE A 67 -9.13 -1.66 22.45
N PHE A 68 -10.29 -1.24 22.91
CA PHE A 68 -10.50 -0.89 24.31
C PHE A 68 -10.53 -2.10 25.26
N ASP A 69 -11.06 -3.24 24.81
CA ASP A 69 -11.11 -4.46 25.62
C ASP A 69 -9.72 -5.08 25.79
N GLU A 70 -8.84 -4.92 24.81
CA GLU A 70 -7.44 -5.36 24.88
C GLU A 70 -6.50 -4.30 25.50
N GLY A 71 -7.04 -3.33 26.23
CA GLY A 71 -6.27 -2.35 26.99
C GLY A 71 -5.54 -1.33 26.12
N GLY A 72 -6.07 -1.00 24.94
CA GLY A 72 -5.55 0.06 24.08
C GLY A 72 -4.37 -0.39 23.19
N LYS A 73 -4.24 -1.68 22.92
CA LYS A 73 -3.25 -2.17 21.97
C LYS A 73 -3.71 -1.88 20.55
N PHE A 74 -2.87 -1.19 19.76
CA PHE A 74 -3.11 -0.99 18.34
C PHE A 74 -2.79 -2.27 17.58
N ASN A 75 -3.80 -2.87 16.96
CA ASN A 75 -3.70 -4.15 16.26
C ASN A 75 -4.75 -4.23 15.14
N THR A 76 -4.65 -5.25 14.29
CA THR A 76 -5.58 -5.53 13.20
C THR A 76 -6.71 -6.46 13.69
N TYR A 77 -7.78 -5.87 14.21
CA TYR A 77 -8.92 -6.61 14.77
C TYR A 77 -9.96 -7.00 13.73
N TRP A 78 -10.13 -6.19 12.70
CA TRP A 78 -11.13 -6.38 11.66
C TRP A 78 -10.93 -7.68 10.89
N PHE A 79 -9.69 -8.09 10.73
CA PHE A 79 -9.28 -9.17 9.83
C PHE A 79 -9.29 -10.57 10.45
N GLN A 80 -9.56 -10.72 11.73
CA GLN A 80 -9.53 -12.02 12.43
C GLN A 80 -10.56 -13.04 11.88
N THR A 81 -11.43 -12.65 10.96
CA THR A 81 -12.44 -13.50 10.32
C THR A 81 -12.01 -14.13 8.99
N GLY A 82 -10.77 -13.92 8.56
CA GLY A 82 -10.14 -14.54 7.38
C GLY A 82 -10.15 -13.67 6.13
N THR A 83 -9.03 -13.70 5.39
CA THR A 83 -8.95 -13.11 4.04
C THR A 83 -9.84 -13.91 3.10
N PRO A 84 -10.69 -13.26 2.31
CA PRO A 84 -11.41 -13.99 1.28
C PRO A 84 -10.39 -14.47 0.23
N SER A 85 -10.02 -15.74 0.27
CA SER A 85 -9.16 -16.36 -0.75
C SER A 85 -9.67 -16.10 -2.18
N PHE A 86 -10.98 -15.93 -2.32
CA PHE A 86 -11.61 -15.50 -3.57
C PHE A 86 -11.08 -14.14 -4.05
N LEU A 87 -10.92 -13.13 -3.18
CA LEU A 87 -10.39 -11.81 -3.56
C LEU A 87 -8.95 -11.91 -4.05
N LEU A 88 -8.11 -12.67 -3.35
CA LEU A 88 -6.71 -12.86 -3.72
C LEU A 88 -6.56 -13.62 -5.05
N ASN A 89 -7.41 -14.64 -5.27
CA ASN A 89 -7.49 -15.34 -6.55
C ASN A 89 -7.92 -14.38 -7.67
N LEU A 90 -8.91 -13.52 -7.43
CA LEU A 90 -9.38 -12.55 -8.41
C LEU A 90 -8.30 -11.52 -8.77
N ILE A 91 -7.57 -11.01 -7.78
CA ILE A 91 -6.42 -10.12 -7.97
C ILE A 91 -5.38 -10.78 -8.89
N LYS A 92 -5.08 -12.07 -8.64
CA LYS A 92 -4.16 -12.87 -9.46
C LYS A 92 -4.69 -13.04 -10.88
N GLU A 93 -5.91 -13.55 -11.05
CA GLU A 93 -6.52 -13.87 -12.35
C GLU A 93 -6.66 -12.62 -13.25
N LYS A 94 -7.04 -11.50 -12.67
CA LYS A 94 -7.19 -10.22 -13.38
C LYS A 94 -5.88 -9.47 -13.58
N LYS A 95 -4.75 -9.99 -13.07
CA LYS A 95 -3.45 -9.31 -13.08
C LYS A 95 -3.54 -7.88 -12.52
N PHE A 96 -4.36 -7.72 -11.46
CA PHE A 96 -4.63 -6.42 -10.84
C PHE A 96 -3.37 -5.88 -10.16
N ASN A 97 -2.93 -4.70 -10.57
CA ASN A 97 -1.77 -4.06 -9.99
C ASN A 97 -2.18 -3.18 -8.79
N CYS A 98 -1.97 -3.70 -7.59
CA CYS A 98 -2.29 -2.95 -6.36
C CYS A 98 -1.56 -1.60 -6.23
N ALA A 99 -0.46 -1.37 -6.95
CA ALA A 99 0.26 -0.10 -6.91
C ALA A 99 -0.40 0.99 -7.75
N THR A 100 -0.85 0.65 -8.96
CA THR A 100 -1.37 1.64 -9.93
C THR A 100 -2.89 1.64 -10.00
N ASP A 101 -3.51 0.45 -9.95
CA ASP A 101 -4.95 0.34 -10.14
C ASP A 101 -5.74 0.86 -8.93
N LEU A 102 -5.17 0.75 -7.72
CA LEU A 102 -5.79 1.34 -6.52
C LEU A 102 -5.86 2.87 -6.58
N GLU A 103 -4.86 3.52 -7.18
CA GLU A 103 -4.78 4.98 -7.26
C GLU A 103 -5.63 5.58 -8.37
N SER A 104 -6.01 4.79 -9.40
CA SER A 104 -6.82 5.28 -10.51
C SER A 104 -8.23 5.65 -10.04
N PRO A 105 -8.82 6.79 -10.49
CA PRO A 105 -10.18 7.15 -10.13
C PRO A 105 -11.20 6.23 -10.83
N VAL A 106 -12.42 6.19 -10.29
CA VAL A 106 -13.54 5.42 -10.83
C VAL A 106 -14.74 6.33 -11.11
N GLY A 107 -15.49 6.05 -12.15
CA GLY A 107 -16.73 6.79 -12.47
C GLY A 107 -17.93 6.26 -11.67
N SER A 108 -19.05 6.99 -11.72
CA SER A 108 -20.28 6.65 -10.97
C SER A 108 -20.86 5.26 -11.29
N ALA A 109 -20.64 4.75 -12.49
CA ALA A 109 -21.07 3.40 -12.90
C ALA A 109 -20.39 2.28 -12.08
N PHE A 110 -19.22 2.55 -11.50
CA PHE A 110 -18.50 1.61 -10.66
C PHE A 110 -19.33 1.08 -9.49
N PHE A 111 -20.09 1.95 -8.83
CA PHE A 111 -20.91 1.58 -7.67
C PHE A 111 -22.16 0.75 -8.01
N ASN A 112 -22.52 0.69 -9.28
CA ASN A 112 -23.71 -0.03 -9.80
C ASN A 112 -23.32 -1.34 -10.53
N ALA A 113 -22.06 -1.74 -10.52
CA ALA A 113 -21.61 -2.96 -11.17
C ALA A 113 -21.90 -4.18 -10.28
N PHE A 114 -22.77 -5.08 -10.73
CA PHE A 114 -23.22 -6.27 -10.01
C PHE A 114 -22.94 -7.59 -10.76
N GLU A 115 -22.26 -7.56 -11.90
CA GLU A 115 -21.95 -8.77 -12.66
C GLU A 115 -20.81 -9.56 -12.00
N ILE A 116 -21.16 -10.63 -11.29
CA ILE A 116 -20.22 -11.50 -10.58
C ILE A 116 -19.23 -12.17 -11.55
N SER A 117 -19.67 -12.49 -12.78
CA SER A 117 -18.84 -13.22 -13.76
C SER A 117 -17.64 -12.43 -14.29
N ASN A 118 -17.64 -11.11 -14.18
CA ASN A 118 -16.56 -10.23 -14.63
C ASN A 118 -16.31 -9.06 -13.68
N ILE A 119 -16.38 -9.31 -12.37
CA ILE A 119 -16.20 -8.28 -11.37
C ILE A 119 -14.76 -7.75 -11.39
N ASP A 120 -14.63 -6.43 -11.34
CA ASP A 120 -13.35 -5.76 -11.15
C ASP A 120 -12.87 -5.96 -9.69
N PRO A 121 -11.61 -6.36 -9.44
CA PRO A 121 -11.08 -6.49 -8.09
C PRO A 121 -11.29 -5.26 -7.22
N LYS A 122 -11.21 -4.06 -7.80
CA LYS A 122 -11.40 -2.79 -7.09
C LYS A 122 -12.83 -2.61 -6.59
N ILE A 123 -13.83 -3.05 -7.38
CA ILE A 123 -15.25 -3.05 -6.96
C ILE A 123 -15.42 -3.96 -5.73
N LEU A 124 -14.84 -5.16 -5.79
CA LEU A 124 -14.92 -6.11 -4.69
C LEU A 124 -14.22 -5.57 -3.43
N LEU A 125 -13.04 -4.97 -3.58
CA LEU A 125 -12.31 -4.31 -2.48
C LEU A 125 -13.16 -3.20 -1.83
N TYR A 126 -13.87 -2.42 -2.62
CA TYR A 126 -14.79 -1.39 -2.10
C TYR A 126 -16.00 -2.00 -1.39
N GLN A 127 -16.68 -2.97 -2.01
CA GLN A 127 -17.88 -3.60 -1.45
C GLN A 127 -17.59 -4.41 -0.16
N THR A 128 -16.39 -4.94 -0.03
CA THR A 128 -15.96 -5.70 1.15
C THR A 128 -15.30 -4.83 2.22
N GLY A 129 -15.21 -3.51 2.02
CA GLY A 129 -14.71 -2.56 3.01
C GLY A 129 -13.19 -2.41 3.09
N TYR A 130 -12.43 -2.96 2.13
CA TYR A 130 -11.00 -2.66 2.01
C TYR A 130 -10.75 -1.25 1.50
N LEU A 131 -11.62 -0.75 0.62
CA LEU A 131 -11.55 0.60 0.11
C LEU A 131 -12.75 1.42 0.54
N THR A 132 -12.57 2.71 0.61
CA THR A 132 -13.59 3.71 0.91
C THR A 132 -13.42 4.92 0.01
N ILE A 133 -14.41 5.81 -0.04
CA ILE A 133 -14.33 7.07 -0.81
C ILE A 133 -13.40 8.03 -0.06
N ASP A 134 -12.32 8.46 -0.70
CA ASP A 134 -11.45 9.54 -0.21
C ASP A 134 -12.08 10.89 -0.54
N ARG A 135 -12.27 11.13 -1.84
CA ARG A 135 -12.80 12.36 -2.40
C ARG A 135 -13.47 12.10 -3.73
N SER A 136 -14.28 13.05 -4.20
CA SER A 136 -14.77 13.10 -5.56
C SER A 136 -14.35 14.41 -6.24
N ALA A 137 -14.34 14.41 -7.56
CA ALA A 137 -14.07 15.59 -8.38
C ALA A 137 -14.78 15.49 -9.73
N ASP A 138 -15.21 16.62 -10.23
CA ASP A 138 -15.70 16.77 -11.58
C ASP A 138 -14.54 17.07 -12.52
N GLU A 139 -14.33 16.24 -13.53
CA GLU A 139 -13.28 16.43 -14.53
C GLU A 139 -13.89 16.65 -15.93
N SER A 140 -13.43 17.70 -16.60
CA SER A 140 -13.83 17.99 -17.97
C SER A 140 -13.14 17.04 -18.95
N VAL A 141 -13.92 16.42 -19.84
CA VAL A 141 -13.35 15.58 -20.90
C VAL A 141 -12.74 16.47 -21.98
N PRO A 142 -11.40 16.39 -22.21
CA PRO A 142 -10.74 17.24 -23.18
C PRO A 142 -11.42 17.22 -24.56
N PHE A 143 -11.51 18.38 -25.21
CA PHE A 143 -12.10 18.57 -26.55
C PHE A 143 -13.60 18.24 -26.66
N THR A 144 -14.30 18.15 -25.52
CA THR A 144 -15.78 17.98 -25.48
C THR A 144 -16.37 18.94 -24.43
N ASP A 145 -17.69 19.06 -24.43
CA ASP A 145 -18.47 19.79 -23.42
C ASP A 145 -18.94 18.89 -22.28
N ARG A 146 -18.38 17.67 -22.20
CA ARG A 146 -18.74 16.70 -21.16
C ARG A 146 -17.90 16.88 -19.90
N THR A 147 -18.57 16.75 -18.76
CA THR A 147 -17.94 16.60 -17.45
C THR A 147 -18.25 15.21 -16.92
N VAL A 148 -17.29 14.55 -16.32
CA VAL A 148 -17.43 13.26 -15.65
C VAL A 148 -17.16 13.42 -14.17
N HIS A 149 -18.00 12.79 -13.35
CA HIS A 149 -17.82 12.77 -11.91
C HIS A 149 -16.99 11.55 -11.54
N LEU A 150 -15.82 11.77 -10.94
CA LEU A 150 -14.84 10.75 -10.58
C LEU A 150 -14.71 10.62 -9.05
N PHE A 151 -14.54 9.40 -8.59
CA PHE A 151 -14.30 9.06 -7.20
C PHE A 151 -12.90 8.50 -7.05
N TYR A 152 -12.20 8.96 -6.04
CA TYR A 152 -10.90 8.46 -5.62
C TYR A 152 -11.10 7.58 -4.40
N LEU A 153 -10.59 6.36 -4.46
CA LEU A 153 -10.73 5.38 -3.39
C LEU A 153 -9.39 5.17 -2.70
N HIS A 154 -9.43 4.93 -1.40
CA HIS A 154 -8.25 4.62 -0.59
C HIS A 154 -8.58 3.60 0.51
N PHE A 155 -7.57 3.06 1.16
CA PHE A 155 -7.77 2.29 2.38
C PHE A 155 -8.32 3.20 3.49
N PRO A 156 -9.37 2.80 4.22
CA PRO A 156 -9.98 3.66 5.23
C PRO A 156 -8.99 4.04 6.34
N ASN A 157 -8.12 3.12 6.73
CA ASN A 157 -7.23 3.31 7.87
C ASN A 157 -6.03 2.36 7.85
N LYS A 158 -5.14 2.49 8.84
CA LYS A 158 -3.96 1.64 8.99
C LYS A 158 -4.31 0.17 9.23
N GLU A 159 -5.33 -0.11 10.03
CA GLU A 159 -5.75 -1.48 10.32
C GLU A 159 -6.04 -2.26 9.03
N VAL A 160 -6.91 -1.70 8.19
CA VAL A 160 -7.32 -2.34 6.92
C VAL A 160 -6.15 -2.46 5.95
N LYS A 161 -5.36 -1.39 5.84
CA LYS A 161 -4.18 -1.38 4.98
C LYS A 161 -3.17 -2.47 5.38
N TYR A 162 -2.88 -2.61 6.67
CA TYR A 162 -1.93 -3.62 7.14
C TYR A 162 -2.47 -5.03 6.97
N SER A 163 -3.74 -5.25 7.32
CA SER A 163 -4.38 -6.54 7.13
C SER A 163 -4.38 -7.00 5.68
N PHE A 164 -4.70 -6.10 4.76
CA PHE A 164 -4.67 -6.39 3.33
C PHE A 164 -3.26 -6.75 2.85
N ASN A 165 -2.27 -5.95 3.26
CA ASN A 165 -0.88 -6.17 2.88
C ASN A 165 -0.34 -7.51 3.41
N ASP A 166 -0.63 -7.83 4.68
CA ASP A 166 -0.20 -9.09 5.29
C ASP A 166 -0.81 -10.30 4.55
N SER A 167 -2.07 -10.17 4.11
CA SER A 167 -2.74 -11.20 3.30
C SER A 167 -2.13 -11.38 1.92
N LEU A 168 -1.74 -10.27 1.28
CA LEU A 168 -1.03 -10.34 0.00
C LEU A 168 0.35 -11.00 0.15
N LEU A 169 1.08 -10.67 1.25
CA LEU A 169 2.36 -11.31 1.56
C LEU A 169 2.21 -12.81 1.75
N GLU A 170 1.24 -13.24 2.53
CA GLU A 170 1.00 -14.67 2.76
C GLU A 170 0.64 -15.38 1.46
N TYR A 171 -0.23 -14.79 0.66
CA TYR A 171 -0.72 -15.40 -0.56
C TYR A 171 0.31 -15.42 -1.69
N PHE A 172 0.99 -14.28 -1.96
CA PHE A 172 1.90 -14.15 -3.10
C PHE A 172 3.33 -14.50 -2.79
N ALA A 173 3.81 -14.23 -1.59
CA ALA A 173 5.21 -14.45 -1.21
C ALA A 173 5.40 -15.65 -0.27
N ALA A 174 4.33 -16.40 0.04
CA ALA A 174 4.35 -17.52 0.99
C ALA A 174 5.02 -17.17 2.35
N VAL A 175 5.02 -15.89 2.70
CA VAL A 175 5.54 -15.40 3.98
C VAL A 175 4.45 -15.62 5.02
N LYS A 176 4.65 -16.57 5.92
CA LYS A 176 3.72 -16.79 7.04
C LYS A 176 3.68 -15.55 7.92
N GLU A 177 2.51 -15.17 8.38
CA GLU A 177 2.23 -14.01 9.25
C GLU A 177 3.24 -13.90 10.42
N GLN A 178 3.59 -15.00 11.05
CA GLN A 178 4.56 -15.07 12.16
C GLN A 178 5.97 -14.57 11.80
N ASN A 179 6.32 -14.55 10.52
CA ASN A 179 7.62 -14.09 10.02
C ASN A 179 7.58 -12.69 9.41
N ALA A 180 6.40 -12.16 9.10
CA ALA A 180 6.23 -10.89 8.41
C ALA A 180 6.83 -9.71 9.19
N ASP A 181 6.56 -9.62 10.49
CA ASP A 181 7.10 -8.55 11.34
C ASP A 181 8.63 -8.58 11.46
N LEU A 182 9.21 -9.78 11.61
CA LEU A 182 10.67 -9.92 11.65
C LEU A 182 11.32 -9.54 10.31
N LEU A 183 10.72 -9.93 9.20
CA LEU A 183 11.17 -9.55 7.87
C LEU A 183 11.04 -8.05 7.65
N ARG A 184 9.93 -7.44 8.09
CA ARG A 184 9.71 -5.98 8.07
C ARG A 184 10.83 -5.25 8.80
N VAL A 185 11.12 -5.63 10.05
CA VAL A 185 12.20 -5.02 10.84
C VAL A 185 13.54 -5.15 10.12
N LYS A 186 13.88 -6.32 9.61
CA LYS A 186 15.14 -6.55 8.87
C LYS A 186 15.23 -5.70 7.61
N LEU A 187 14.17 -5.68 6.80
CA LEU A 187 14.13 -4.96 5.52
C LEU A 187 14.26 -3.45 5.74
N VAL A 188 13.44 -2.88 6.64
CA VAL A 188 13.47 -1.44 6.95
C VAL A 188 14.80 -1.04 7.57
N THR A 189 15.36 -1.87 8.46
CA THR A 189 16.68 -1.61 9.06
C THR A 189 17.79 -1.65 8.03
N ALA A 190 17.79 -2.61 7.11
CA ALA A 190 18.79 -2.69 6.04
C ALA A 190 18.70 -1.46 5.13
N ALA A 191 17.50 -1.11 4.65
CA ALA A 191 17.30 0.06 3.81
C ALA A 191 17.65 1.37 4.54
N GLY A 192 17.22 1.56 5.79
CA GLY A 192 17.47 2.78 6.56
C GLY A 192 18.96 3.00 6.90
N ASN A 193 19.75 1.93 6.95
CA ASN A 193 21.20 1.99 7.19
C ASN A 193 22.04 1.99 5.90
N GLY A 194 21.44 2.03 4.72
CA GLY A 194 22.18 2.00 3.45
C GLY A 194 22.80 0.65 3.09
N LYS A 195 22.39 -0.43 3.76
CA LYS A 195 22.87 -1.80 3.53
C LYS A 195 22.11 -2.44 2.38
N ILE A 196 22.40 -1.99 1.15
CA ILE A 196 21.65 -2.42 -0.02
C ILE A 196 21.75 -3.93 -0.29
N ASP A 197 22.91 -4.53 -0.04
CA ASP A 197 23.10 -5.97 -0.26
C ASP A 197 22.23 -6.81 0.69
N ASP A 198 22.12 -6.39 1.96
CA ASP A 198 21.22 -7.03 2.93
C ASP A 198 19.76 -6.86 2.50
N PHE A 199 19.38 -5.63 2.07
CA PHE A 199 18.04 -5.32 1.59
C PHE A 199 17.66 -6.17 0.37
N MET A 200 18.50 -6.19 -0.65
CA MET A 200 18.27 -6.97 -1.87
C MET A 200 18.34 -8.48 -1.62
N GLY A 201 19.20 -8.93 -0.71
CA GLY A 201 19.28 -10.33 -0.29
C GLY A 201 17.98 -10.82 0.36
N ILE A 202 17.32 -10.00 1.20
CA ILE A 202 16.02 -10.30 1.79
C ILE A 202 14.96 -10.39 0.69
N LEU A 203 14.90 -9.42 -0.22
CA LEU A 203 13.96 -9.41 -1.33
C LEU A 203 14.15 -10.63 -2.23
N ARG A 204 15.40 -10.96 -2.58
CA ARG A 204 15.72 -12.15 -3.39
C ARG A 204 15.18 -13.44 -2.74
N ASN A 205 15.31 -13.56 -1.43
CA ASN A 205 14.78 -14.73 -0.70
C ASN A 205 13.24 -14.76 -0.73
N ILE A 206 12.56 -13.60 -0.65
CA ILE A 206 11.12 -13.52 -0.76
C ILE A 206 10.69 -13.96 -2.17
N PHE A 207 11.31 -13.43 -3.23
CA PHE A 207 11.02 -13.81 -4.61
C PHE A 207 11.24 -15.30 -4.87
N ALA A 208 12.29 -15.91 -4.29
CA ALA A 208 12.58 -17.33 -4.43
C ALA A 208 11.52 -18.25 -3.80
N ASN A 209 10.71 -17.74 -2.88
CA ASN A 209 9.60 -18.49 -2.26
C ASN A 209 8.27 -18.35 -2.99
N ILE A 210 8.19 -17.50 -4.00
CA ILE A 210 6.96 -17.32 -4.80
C ILE A 210 6.71 -18.58 -5.61
N PRO A 211 5.50 -19.19 -5.54
CA PRO A 211 5.19 -20.38 -6.29
C PRO A 211 5.30 -20.16 -7.81
N TYR A 212 5.90 -21.12 -8.53
CA TYR A 212 6.18 -21.01 -9.96
C TYR A 212 4.93 -20.83 -10.84
N ASP A 213 3.77 -21.30 -10.40
CA ASP A 213 2.49 -21.21 -11.09
C ASP A 213 1.89 -19.79 -11.09
N ILE A 214 2.46 -18.88 -10.28
CA ILE A 214 2.08 -17.46 -10.27
C ILE A 214 3.04 -16.61 -11.11
N HIS A 215 4.18 -17.11 -11.53
CA HIS A 215 5.17 -16.35 -12.29
C HIS A 215 4.61 -15.93 -13.66
N CYS A 216 4.81 -14.66 -14.00
CA CYS A 216 4.57 -14.10 -15.32
C CYS A 216 5.92 -13.66 -15.91
N ARG A 217 6.16 -13.96 -17.20
CA ARG A 217 7.43 -13.63 -17.88
C ARG A 217 7.41 -12.21 -18.45
N GLU A 218 6.91 -11.26 -17.68
CA GLU A 218 6.83 -9.86 -18.05
C GLU A 218 7.52 -9.00 -16.98
N GLU A 219 8.35 -8.05 -17.38
CA GLU A 219 9.09 -7.15 -16.49
C GLU A 219 8.17 -6.43 -15.50
N PHE A 220 7.03 -5.94 -16.00
CA PHE A 220 6.00 -5.29 -15.20
C PHE A 220 5.50 -6.14 -14.01
N TYR A 221 5.42 -7.47 -14.16
CA TYR A 221 5.04 -8.36 -13.05
C TYR A 221 6.05 -8.27 -11.90
N TYR A 222 7.35 -8.33 -12.20
CA TYR A 222 8.40 -8.27 -11.19
C TYR A 222 8.49 -6.91 -10.53
N GLN A 223 8.35 -5.83 -11.30
CA GLN A 223 8.28 -4.45 -10.80
C GLN A 223 7.11 -4.29 -9.82
N SER A 224 5.92 -4.74 -10.21
CA SER A 224 4.71 -4.65 -9.38
C SER A 224 4.86 -5.43 -8.09
N LEU A 225 5.44 -6.62 -8.14
CA LEU A 225 5.65 -7.46 -6.98
C LEU A 225 6.71 -6.87 -6.04
N PHE A 226 7.80 -6.32 -6.60
CA PHE A 226 8.81 -5.63 -5.81
C PHE A 226 8.21 -4.41 -5.09
N TYR A 227 7.44 -3.60 -5.82
CA TYR A 227 6.72 -2.47 -5.24
C TYR A 227 5.77 -2.91 -4.13
N LEU A 228 4.98 -3.94 -4.38
CA LEU A 228 4.05 -4.50 -3.42
C LEU A 228 4.77 -4.95 -2.14
N ILE A 229 5.89 -5.66 -2.26
CA ILE A 229 6.71 -6.09 -1.11
C ILE A 229 7.22 -4.87 -0.34
N CYS A 230 7.78 -3.85 -0.99
CA CYS A 230 8.21 -2.62 -0.34
C CYS A 230 7.06 -1.92 0.37
N TYR A 231 5.92 -1.80 -0.30
CA TYR A 231 4.72 -1.20 0.25
C TYR A 231 4.18 -1.96 1.48
N MET A 232 4.16 -3.30 1.43
CA MET A 232 3.70 -4.16 2.50
C MET A 232 4.58 -4.07 3.74
N PHE A 233 5.89 -3.93 3.56
CA PHE A 233 6.83 -3.71 4.66
C PHE A 233 6.91 -2.25 5.13
N GLN A 234 6.00 -1.39 4.65
CA GLN A 234 5.93 0.03 5.01
C GLN A 234 7.20 0.82 4.66
N VAL A 235 7.91 0.35 3.69
CA VAL A 235 8.98 1.11 3.04
C VAL A 235 8.31 2.09 2.09
N TYR A 236 8.55 3.39 2.25
CA TYR A 236 7.96 4.38 1.35
C TYR A 236 8.52 4.19 -0.05
N ALA A 237 7.73 3.60 -0.92
CA ALA A 237 8.08 3.34 -2.32
C ALA A 237 7.08 4.05 -3.24
N GLN A 238 7.60 4.59 -4.35
CA GLN A 238 6.81 5.15 -5.45
C GLN A 238 7.21 4.46 -6.74
N ALA A 239 6.25 3.86 -7.43
CA ALA A 239 6.44 3.30 -8.77
C ALA A 239 6.24 4.39 -9.83
N GLU A 240 6.89 4.21 -10.99
CA GLU A 240 6.68 5.03 -12.19
C GLU A 240 6.84 6.54 -11.99
N VAL A 241 7.87 6.95 -11.27
CA VAL A 241 8.10 8.36 -10.95
C VAL A 241 8.52 9.16 -12.18
N ARG A 242 7.68 10.09 -12.61
CA ARG A 242 7.96 10.95 -13.77
C ARG A 242 9.09 11.94 -13.49
N THR A 243 9.99 12.08 -14.43
CA THR A 243 11.08 13.09 -14.49
C THR A 243 11.02 13.87 -15.80
N ASN A 244 11.89 14.86 -15.96
CA ASN A 244 11.98 15.62 -17.22
C ASN A 244 12.43 14.74 -18.40
N ASP A 245 13.25 13.72 -18.15
CA ASP A 245 13.88 12.88 -19.17
C ASP A 245 13.31 11.46 -19.24
N GLY A 246 12.18 11.23 -18.60
CA GLY A 246 11.52 9.94 -18.65
C GLY A 246 10.79 9.56 -17.35
N ARG A 247 10.77 8.26 -17.07
CA ARG A 247 10.10 7.69 -15.92
C ARG A 247 11.05 6.72 -15.23
N ILE A 248 11.20 6.89 -13.92
CA ILE A 248 11.94 5.97 -13.05
C ILE A 248 10.98 4.83 -12.70
N ASP A 249 11.42 3.58 -12.79
CA ASP A 249 10.59 2.44 -12.47
C ASP A 249 10.16 2.47 -10.99
N MET A 250 11.10 2.77 -10.09
CA MET A 250 10.78 2.86 -8.67
C MET A 250 11.75 3.77 -7.90
N THR A 251 11.20 4.47 -6.90
CA THR A 251 11.99 5.10 -5.85
C THR A 251 11.59 4.57 -4.49
N VAL A 252 12.56 4.39 -3.62
CA VAL A 252 12.36 3.95 -2.23
C VAL A 252 13.01 4.96 -1.31
N GLU A 253 12.27 5.46 -0.32
CA GLU A 253 12.75 6.46 0.64
C GLU A 253 12.64 5.91 2.06
N VAL A 254 13.78 5.76 2.75
CA VAL A 254 13.85 5.25 4.13
C VAL A 254 14.91 6.00 4.91
N GLY A 255 14.52 6.64 6.01
CA GLY A 255 15.44 7.45 6.82
C GLY A 255 16.13 8.52 5.98
N ASP A 256 17.47 8.53 5.98
CA ASP A 256 18.29 9.48 5.22
C ASP A 256 18.64 8.99 3.80
N TRP A 257 18.02 7.92 3.33
CA TRP A 257 18.32 7.35 2.03
C TRP A 257 17.18 7.49 1.05
N ILE A 258 17.54 7.74 -0.22
CA ILE A 258 16.69 7.62 -1.40
C ILE A 258 17.35 6.63 -2.35
N TYR A 259 16.66 5.55 -2.65
CA TYR A 259 17.05 4.57 -3.65
C TYR A 259 16.30 4.87 -4.94
N ILE A 260 17.03 5.00 -6.04
CA ILE A 260 16.48 5.14 -7.40
C ILE A 260 16.74 3.81 -8.09
N ILE A 261 15.68 3.09 -8.40
CA ILE A 261 15.73 1.70 -8.85
C ILE A 261 15.21 1.61 -10.27
N GLU A 262 15.96 0.95 -11.13
CA GLU A 262 15.56 0.57 -12.48
C GLU A 262 15.64 -0.94 -12.62
N PHE A 263 14.69 -1.53 -13.31
CA PHE A 263 14.57 -2.95 -13.47
C PHE A 263 14.88 -3.39 -14.90
N ASN A 264 15.44 -4.58 -15.03
CA ASN A 264 15.58 -5.31 -16.28
C ASN A 264 15.07 -6.73 -16.10
N LEU A 265 14.64 -7.34 -17.19
CA LEU A 265 14.26 -8.73 -17.24
C LEU A 265 15.14 -9.46 -18.27
N ASP A 266 15.83 -10.54 -17.85
CA ASP A 266 16.70 -11.36 -18.68
C ASP A 266 17.82 -10.56 -19.41
N LYS A 267 18.32 -9.50 -18.77
CA LYS A 267 19.42 -8.66 -19.26
C LYS A 267 20.55 -8.59 -18.21
N SER A 268 20.96 -7.38 -17.80
CA SER A 268 21.93 -7.18 -16.72
C SER A 268 21.53 -6.03 -15.78
N ALA A 269 21.99 -6.11 -14.56
CA ALA A 269 21.82 -5.04 -13.57
C ALA A 269 22.64 -3.78 -13.97
N GLU A 270 23.79 -3.97 -14.62
CA GLU A 270 24.63 -2.87 -15.12
C GLU A 270 23.90 -2.03 -16.18
N GLU A 271 23.16 -2.67 -17.09
CA GLU A 271 22.37 -1.96 -18.10
C GLU A 271 21.28 -1.11 -17.45
N ALA A 272 20.58 -1.63 -16.42
CA ALA A 272 19.62 -0.87 -15.64
C ALA A 272 20.27 0.33 -14.93
N LEU A 273 21.42 0.14 -14.28
CA LEU A 273 22.16 1.22 -13.62
C LEU A 273 22.63 2.30 -14.63
N MET A 274 23.11 1.87 -15.82
CA MET A 274 23.49 2.81 -16.88
C MET A 274 22.29 3.63 -17.38
N GLN A 275 21.09 3.07 -17.41
CA GLN A 275 19.87 3.79 -17.80
C GLN A 275 19.56 4.92 -16.81
N ILE A 276 19.66 4.68 -15.49
CA ILE A 276 19.48 5.72 -14.47
C ILE A 276 20.44 6.88 -14.69
N LYS A 277 21.73 6.57 -14.94
CA LYS A 277 22.78 7.58 -15.17
C LYS A 277 22.54 8.36 -16.45
N LYS A 278 22.25 7.68 -17.55
CA LYS A 278 22.03 8.31 -18.86
C LYS A 278 20.85 9.28 -18.85
N LYS A 279 19.81 8.97 -18.10
CA LYS A 279 18.60 9.79 -17.98
C LYS A 279 18.63 10.77 -16.79
N ASN A 280 19.78 10.88 -16.11
CA ASN A 280 20.00 11.81 -14.99
C ASN A 280 18.87 11.83 -13.93
N TYR A 281 18.31 10.68 -13.61
CA TYR A 281 17.15 10.55 -12.71
C TYR A 281 17.38 11.08 -11.30
N ALA A 282 18.65 11.14 -10.86
CA ALA A 282 19.02 11.63 -9.53
C ALA A 282 18.77 13.13 -9.34
N GLU A 283 18.77 13.92 -10.40
CA GLU A 283 18.68 15.40 -10.33
C GLU A 283 17.44 15.86 -9.56
N LYS A 284 16.32 15.18 -9.76
CA LYS A 284 15.05 15.45 -9.06
C LYS A 284 15.15 15.40 -7.54
N PHE A 285 16.10 14.61 -7.01
CA PHE A 285 16.21 14.30 -5.58
C PHE A 285 17.37 15.02 -4.89
N LEU A 286 18.29 15.65 -5.62
CA LEU A 286 19.47 16.31 -5.05
C LEU A 286 19.14 17.38 -4.00
N GLN A 287 18.01 18.08 -4.15
CA GLN A 287 17.57 19.12 -3.22
C GLN A 287 16.93 18.60 -1.93
N LYS A 288 16.68 17.29 -1.83
CA LYS A 288 16.05 16.70 -0.62
C LYS A 288 16.98 16.58 0.58
N GLY A 289 18.30 16.83 0.41
CA GLY A 289 19.28 16.73 1.50
C GLY A 289 19.50 15.33 2.03
N LYS A 290 19.11 14.29 1.27
CA LYS A 290 19.28 12.87 1.60
C LYS A 290 20.37 12.24 0.75
N ARG A 291 20.94 11.14 1.24
CA ARG A 291 21.87 10.31 0.48
C ARG A 291 21.13 9.56 -0.63
N ILE A 292 21.67 9.55 -1.83
CA ILE A 292 21.06 8.93 -3.01
C ILE A 292 21.86 7.69 -3.39
N MET A 293 21.18 6.59 -3.62
CA MET A 293 21.76 5.37 -4.16
C MET A 293 21.02 4.97 -5.44
N LEU A 294 21.78 4.82 -6.52
CA LEU A 294 21.30 4.32 -7.80
C LEU A 294 21.42 2.81 -7.80
N VAL A 295 20.36 2.10 -8.14
CA VAL A 295 20.31 0.64 -8.08
C VAL A 295 19.75 0.07 -9.37
N GLY A 296 20.56 -0.69 -10.10
CA GLY A 296 20.10 -1.53 -11.21
C GLY A 296 19.78 -2.93 -10.69
N VAL A 297 18.64 -3.48 -11.07
CA VAL A 297 18.17 -4.81 -10.67
C VAL A 297 17.80 -5.60 -11.92
N ASN A 298 18.25 -6.85 -12.00
CA ASN A 298 17.90 -7.75 -13.08
C ASN A 298 17.11 -8.95 -12.55
N PHE A 299 16.01 -9.30 -13.20
CA PHE A 299 15.22 -10.49 -12.92
C PHE A 299 15.51 -11.58 -13.93
N ASP A 300 15.50 -12.83 -13.48
CA ASP A 300 15.54 -14.05 -14.29
C ASP A 300 14.10 -14.56 -14.45
N SER A 301 13.53 -14.45 -15.66
CA SER A 301 12.15 -14.88 -15.91
C SER A 301 12.00 -16.40 -15.87
N GLY A 302 13.08 -17.15 -16.11
CA GLY A 302 13.09 -18.62 -16.07
C GLY A 302 13.02 -19.16 -14.64
N LYS A 303 13.63 -18.43 -13.68
CA LYS A 303 13.63 -18.79 -12.25
C LYS A 303 12.63 -17.98 -11.43
N GLY A 304 12.06 -16.92 -11.99
CA GLY A 304 11.11 -16.08 -11.29
C GLY A 304 11.69 -15.32 -10.08
N GLN A 305 12.96 -14.93 -10.14
CA GLN A 305 13.66 -14.33 -9.00
C GLN A 305 14.60 -13.20 -9.43
N ILE A 306 15.08 -12.42 -8.45
CA ILE A 306 16.17 -11.46 -8.66
C ILE A 306 17.44 -12.25 -8.99
N ALA A 307 17.98 -12.04 -10.19
CA ALA A 307 19.23 -12.67 -10.66
C ALA A 307 20.43 -11.99 -10.01
N ASP A 308 20.55 -10.68 -10.24
CA ASP A 308 21.64 -9.85 -9.76
C ASP A 308 21.18 -8.39 -9.56
N TRP A 309 22.01 -7.62 -8.87
CA TRP A 309 21.85 -6.17 -8.71
C TRP A 309 23.22 -5.51 -8.64
N THR A 310 23.27 -4.24 -9.02
CA THR A 310 24.45 -3.38 -8.87
C THR A 310 24.04 -1.98 -8.44
N TYR A 311 24.91 -1.23 -7.80
CA TYR A 311 24.55 0.07 -7.27
C TYR A 311 25.72 1.05 -7.25
N GLU A 312 25.39 2.34 -7.13
CA GLU A 312 26.34 3.43 -6.93
C GLU A 312 25.74 4.47 -5.98
N THR A 313 26.54 4.96 -5.04
CA THR A 313 26.14 6.02 -4.11
C THR A 313 26.63 7.37 -4.62
N LEU A 314 25.74 8.38 -4.61
CA LEU A 314 26.06 9.76 -5.01
C LEU A 314 26.43 10.62 -3.81
#